data_d877dbcea76689c12e580e5dd069675d
#
_entry.id   d877dbcea76689c12e580e5dd069675d
#
_cell.length_a   1.000
_cell.length_b   1.000
_cell.length_c   1.000
_cell.angle_alpha   90.00
_cell.angle_beta   90.00
_cell.angle_gamma   90.00
#
_symmetry.space_group_name_H-M   'P 1'
#
loop_
_entity.id
_entity.type
_entity.pdbx_description
1 polymer ?
#
loop_
_entity_poly.entity_id
_entity_poly.type
_entity_poly.pdbx_seq_one_letter_code
_entity_poly.pdbx_strand_id
1 'polypeptide(L)'
;MSELVQFLCKGDHPVEASLREKTRAALKASIAGGHVRIKFTDTRGGTELGVPIDRSRSDLRAIESDNGSAEIRVVGDLTLDYVKVTCVARIDLATLQGEGHLEVR
;
A
#
# COMPACT_ATOMS: atom_id res chain seq x y z
N MET A 1 -3.13 -22.56 1.33
CA MET A 1 -2.87 -21.11 1.28
C MET A 1 -1.96 -20.82 0.10
N SER A 2 -2.18 -19.71 -0.59
CA SER A 2 -1.39 -19.29 -1.73
C SER A 2 0.09 -19.07 -1.37
N GLU A 3 1.00 -19.52 -2.23
CA GLU A 3 2.44 -19.25 -2.05
C GLU A 3 2.73 -17.76 -2.09
N LEU A 4 2.01 -17.00 -2.92
CA LEU A 4 2.13 -15.56 -3.00
C LEU A 4 1.76 -14.91 -1.67
N VAL A 5 0.65 -15.30 -1.06
CA VAL A 5 0.22 -14.78 0.24
C VAL A 5 1.26 -15.11 1.30
N GLN A 6 1.75 -16.34 1.33
CA GLN A 6 2.78 -16.77 2.28
C GLN A 6 4.06 -15.94 2.14
N PHE A 7 4.49 -15.71 0.91
CA PHE A 7 5.68 -14.90 0.63
C PHE A 7 5.51 -13.47 1.16
N LEU A 8 4.37 -12.83 0.85
CA LEU A 8 4.12 -11.45 1.23
C LEU A 8 3.82 -11.26 2.72
N CYS A 9 3.52 -12.34 3.45
CA CYS A 9 3.35 -12.32 4.91
C CYS A 9 4.67 -12.41 5.67
N LYS A 10 5.78 -12.71 4.98
CA LYS A 10 7.09 -12.90 5.62
C LYS A 10 7.96 -11.66 5.45
N GLY A 11 8.04 -10.82 6.48
CA GLY A 11 8.85 -9.63 6.48
C GLY A 11 8.28 -8.52 5.61
N ASP A 12 9.02 -7.44 5.48
CA ASP A 12 8.65 -6.31 4.64
C ASP A 12 9.16 -6.50 3.22
N HIS A 13 8.36 -6.05 2.26
CA HIS A 13 8.66 -6.16 0.84
C HIS A 13 8.62 -4.78 0.20
N PRO A 14 9.41 -4.52 -0.84
CA PRO A 14 9.34 -3.24 -1.53
C PRO A 14 7.98 -3.07 -2.20
N VAL A 15 7.40 -1.89 -2.01
CA VAL A 15 6.12 -1.53 -2.61
C VAL A 15 6.23 -0.16 -3.26
N GLU A 16 5.31 0.10 -4.18
CA GLU A 16 5.12 1.44 -4.73
C GLU A 16 3.62 1.73 -4.85
N ALA A 17 3.27 3.00 -4.76
CA ALA A 17 1.91 3.42 -5.07
C ALA A 17 1.74 3.34 -6.59
N SER A 18 0.84 2.47 -7.03
CA SER A 18 0.58 2.27 -8.46
C SER A 18 -0.44 3.30 -8.92
N LEU A 19 0.05 4.40 -9.47
CA LEU A 19 -0.76 5.54 -9.87
C LEU A 19 -0.61 5.79 -11.37
N ARG A 20 -1.68 6.27 -11.98
CA ARG A 20 -1.66 6.69 -13.38
C ARG A 20 -0.66 7.82 -13.59
N GLU A 21 -0.67 8.79 -12.68
CA GLU A 21 0.35 9.83 -12.61
C GLU A 21 1.11 9.66 -11.30
N LYS A 22 2.42 9.57 -11.38
CA LYS A 22 3.27 9.37 -10.19
C LYS A 22 3.53 10.68 -9.49
N THR A 23 2.47 11.24 -8.92
CA THR A 23 2.52 12.51 -8.20
C THR A 23 1.86 12.38 -6.83
N ARG A 24 2.29 13.22 -5.91
CA ARG A 24 1.69 13.31 -4.59
C ARG A 24 0.20 13.71 -4.67
N ALA A 25 -0.14 14.58 -5.61
CA ALA A 25 -1.52 14.99 -5.84
C ALA A 25 -2.40 13.81 -6.28
N ALA A 26 -1.89 12.94 -7.16
CA ALA A 26 -2.62 11.75 -7.59
C ALA A 26 -2.82 10.78 -6.44
N LEU A 27 -1.81 10.61 -5.57
CA LEU A 27 -1.93 9.78 -4.38
C LEU A 27 -2.98 10.34 -3.43
N LYS A 28 -2.96 11.65 -3.19
CA LYS A 28 -3.95 12.33 -2.35
C LYS A 28 -5.37 12.12 -2.87
N ALA A 29 -5.57 12.23 -4.19
CA ALA A 29 -6.87 12.00 -4.81
C ALA A 29 -7.34 10.55 -4.63
N SER A 30 -6.46 9.58 -4.77
CA SER A 30 -6.77 8.17 -4.56
C SER A 30 -7.20 7.92 -3.11
N ILE A 31 -6.48 8.47 -2.14
CA ILE A 31 -6.80 8.37 -0.72
C ILE A 31 -8.16 9.00 -0.42
N ALA A 32 -8.45 10.16 -1.00
CA ALA A 32 -9.74 10.81 -0.84
C ALA A 32 -10.89 9.94 -1.37
N GLY A 33 -10.61 9.13 -2.39
CA GLY A 33 -11.57 8.17 -2.93
C GLY A 33 -11.74 6.90 -2.09
N GLY A 34 -10.95 6.74 -1.04
CA GLY A 34 -11.10 5.64 -0.08
C GLY A 34 -10.28 4.40 -0.38
N HIS A 35 -9.44 4.41 -1.39
CA HIS A 35 -8.59 3.26 -1.72
C HIS A 35 -7.29 3.71 -2.38
N VAL A 36 -6.30 2.82 -2.37
CA VAL A 36 -5.03 3.05 -3.06
C VAL A 36 -4.54 1.73 -3.66
N ARG A 37 -3.93 1.80 -4.82
CA ARG A 37 -3.26 0.64 -5.42
C ARG A 37 -1.84 0.56 -4.92
N ILE A 38 -1.50 -0.59 -4.37
CA ILE A 38 -0.15 -0.90 -3.87
C ILE A 38 0.41 -2.01 -4.73
N LYS A 39 1.60 -1.81 -5.29
CA LYS A 39 2.28 -2.81 -6.09
C LYS A 39 3.49 -3.33 -5.33
N PHE A 40 3.51 -4.63 -5.07
CA PHE A 40 4.68 -5.32 -4.54
C PHE A 40 5.61 -5.63 -5.72
N THR A 41 6.81 -5.08 -5.69
CA THR A 41 7.71 -5.09 -6.85
C THR A 41 8.69 -6.25 -6.85
N ASP A 42 8.80 -6.99 -5.74
CA ASP A 42 9.72 -8.12 -5.61
C ASP A 42 9.07 -9.48 -5.91
N THR A 43 7.86 -9.48 -6.42
CA THR A 43 7.22 -10.68 -6.93
C THR A 43 7.40 -10.77 -8.44
N ARG A 44 7.31 -11.99 -8.98
CA ARG A 44 7.45 -12.21 -10.42
C ARG A 44 6.35 -11.47 -11.20
N GLY A 45 6.74 -10.52 -12.03
CA GLY A 45 5.81 -9.67 -12.77
C GLY A 45 5.14 -8.57 -11.94
N GLY A 46 5.46 -8.50 -10.65
CA GLY A 46 4.83 -7.56 -9.72
C GLY A 46 3.44 -8.02 -9.26
N THR A 47 3.02 -7.58 -8.09
CA THR A 47 1.69 -7.88 -7.56
C THR A 47 1.00 -6.58 -7.19
N GLU A 48 -0.06 -6.23 -7.91
CA GLU A 48 -0.78 -4.99 -7.71
C GLU A 48 -2.10 -5.26 -6.99
N LEU A 49 -2.32 -4.59 -5.87
CA LEU A 49 -3.50 -4.77 -5.04
C LEU A 49 -4.26 -3.46 -4.90
N GLY A 50 -5.57 -3.51 -5.09
CA GLY A 50 -6.45 -2.41 -4.71
C GLY A 50 -6.76 -2.50 -3.22
N VAL A 51 -6.24 -1.59 -2.42
CA VAL A 51 -6.37 -1.61 -0.96
C VAL A 51 -7.43 -0.61 -0.54
N PRO A 52 -8.59 -1.06 -0.03
CA PRO A 52 -9.56 -0.16 0.58
C PRO A 52 -8.97 0.35 1.91
N ILE A 53 -8.94 1.65 2.09
CA ILE A 53 -8.27 2.26 3.24
C ILE A 53 -9.13 2.17 4.48
N ASP A 54 -8.60 1.58 5.54
CA ASP A 54 -9.17 1.65 6.87
C ASP A 54 -8.54 2.85 7.59
N ARG A 55 -9.26 3.95 7.66
CA ARG A 55 -8.74 5.20 8.21
C ARG A 55 -8.43 5.11 9.69
N SER A 56 -9.10 4.23 10.42
CA SER A 56 -8.87 4.07 11.87
C SER A 56 -7.54 3.40 12.17
N ARG A 57 -7.00 2.61 11.22
CA ARG A 57 -5.73 1.90 11.37
C ARG A 57 -4.59 2.52 10.56
N SER A 58 -4.92 3.47 9.69
CA SER A 58 -3.95 4.12 8.81
C SER A 58 -3.48 5.44 9.40
N ASP A 59 -2.28 5.89 9.02
CA ASP A 59 -1.79 7.22 9.34
C ASP A 59 -1.57 7.98 8.03
N LEU A 60 -2.47 8.89 7.73
CA LEU A 60 -2.49 9.63 6.47
C LEU A 60 -2.21 11.12 6.66
N ARG A 61 -1.84 11.54 7.87
CA ARG A 61 -1.68 12.97 8.19
C ARG A 61 -0.66 13.67 7.32
N ALA A 62 0.40 12.97 6.97
CA ALA A 62 1.49 13.55 6.18
C ALA A 62 1.08 13.94 4.77
N ILE A 63 -0.03 13.39 4.24
CA ILE A 63 -0.49 13.72 2.88
C ILE A 63 -0.96 15.18 2.79
N GLU A 64 -1.39 15.76 3.89
CA GLU A 64 -1.82 17.15 3.95
C GLU A 64 -0.66 18.13 4.22
N SER A 65 0.53 17.61 4.50
CA SER A 65 1.73 18.40 4.77
C SER A 65 2.51 18.63 3.48
N ASP A 66 3.13 19.82 3.36
CA ASP A 66 4.05 20.12 2.25
C ASP A 66 5.47 19.64 2.53
N ASN A 67 5.68 18.89 3.61
CA ASN A 67 6.98 18.34 3.97
C ASN A 67 7.38 17.23 2.97
N GLY A 68 8.47 17.42 2.23
CA GLY A 68 8.93 16.51 1.20
C GLY A 68 9.47 15.17 1.70
N SER A 69 9.73 15.04 3.00
CA SER A 69 10.29 13.82 3.61
C SER A 69 9.27 13.01 4.39
N ALA A 70 7.99 13.27 4.18
CA ALA A 70 6.93 12.64 4.96
C ALA A 70 6.58 11.25 4.41
N GLU A 71 6.04 10.42 5.29
CA GLU A 71 5.61 9.05 5.01
C GLU A 71 4.17 8.86 5.49
N ILE A 72 3.39 8.10 4.74
CA ILE A 72 2.07 7.67 5.18
C ILE A 72 2.07 6.16 5.43
N ARG A 73 1.16 5.72 6.28
CA ARG A 73 0.91 4.29 6.53
C ARG A 73 -0.51 3.98 6.08
N VAL A 74 -0.63 3.05 5.16
CA VAL A 74 -1.91 2.58 4.62
C VAL A 74 -2.20 1.19 5.15
N VAL A 75 -3.36 1.00 5.74
CA VAL A 75 -3.83 -0.29 6.23
C VAL A 75 -5.22 -0.55 5.67
N GLY A 76 -5.44 -1.73 5.13
CA GLY A 76 -6.75 -2.10 4.61
C GLY A 76 -6.87 -3.60 4.44
N ASP A 77 -8.11 -4.08 4.52
CA ASP A 77 -8.43 -5.48 4.38
C ASP A 77 -8.87 -5.79 2.96
N LEU A 78 -8.40 -6.91 2.44
CA LEU A 78 -8.77 -7.37 1.09
C LEU A 78 -8.68 -8.89 1.02
N THR A 79 -9.05 -9.43 -0.12
CA THR A 79 -8.90 -10.85 -0.40
C THR A 79 -7.95 -11.03 -1.57
N LEU A 80 -6.91 -11.84 -1.39
CA LEU A 80 -5.94 -12.20 -2.41
C LEU A 80 -5.87 -13.72 -2.51
N ASP A 81 -6.01 -14.24 -3.73
CA ASP A 81 -6.00 -15.69 -3.98
C ASP A 81 -6.92 -16.46 -3.02
N TYR A 82 -8.13 -15.94 -2.84
CA TYR A 82 -9.17 -16.51 -1.95
C TYR A 82 -8.80 -16.47 -0.46
N VAL A 83 -7.73 -15.77 -0.07
CA VAL A 83 -7.31 -15.61 1.32
C VAL A 83 -7.61 -14.21 1.79
N LYS A 84 -8.28 -14.08 2.92
CA LYS A 84 -8.56 -12.78 3.56
C LYS A 84 -7.30 -12.28 4.24
N VAL A 85 -6.82 -11.11 3.83
CA VAL A 85 -5.58 -10.53 4.35
C VAL A 85 -5.77 -9.05 4.70
N THR A 86 -4.87 -8.55 5.52
CA THR A 86 -4.71 -7.12 5.77
C THR A 86 -3.40 -6.69 5.11
N CYS A 87 -3.46 -5.65 4.29
CA CYS A 87 -2.28 -5.04 3.71
C CYS A 87 -1.83 -3.89 4.60
N VAL A 88 -0.55 -3.87 4.94
CA VAL A 88 0.08 -2.77 5.67
C VAL A 88 1.22 -2.25 4.82
N ALA A 89 1.17 -0.98 4.43
CA ALA A 89 2.19 -0.39 3.57
C ALA A 89 2.59 0.99 4.08
N ARG A 90 3.88 1.27 4.05
CA ARG A 90 4.45 2.58 4.34
C ARG A 90 4.95 3.16 3.04
N ILE A 91 4.48 4.35 2.68
CA ILE A 91 4.78 5.01 1.42
C ILE A 91 5.48 6.34 1.70
N ASP A 92 6.68 6.50 1.17
CA ASP A 92 7.41 7.76 1.18
C ASP A 92 6.78 8.70 0.16
N LEU A 93 6.36 9.86 0.59
CA LEU A 93 5.66 10.82 -0.27
C LEU A 93 6.57 11.50 -1.28
N ALA A 94 7.88 11.45 -1.10
CA ALA A 94 8.84 12.01 -2.06
C ALA A 94 9.04 11.08 -3.25
N THR A 95 9.06 9.76 -3.02
CA THR A 95 9.35 8.75 -4.05
C THR A 95 8.12 7.96 -4.47
N LEU A 96 7.06 7.95 -3.66
CA LEU A 96 5.86 7.12 -3.80
C LEU A 96 6.18 5.63 -3.72
N GLN A 97 7.28 5.29 -3.05
CA GLN A 97 7.75 3.94 -2.82
C GLN A 97 7.94 3.72 -1.32
N GLY A 98 8.03 2.48 -0.92
CA GLY A 98 8.24 2.14 0.47
C GLY A 98 8.28 0.65 0.69
N GLU A 99 7.78 0.22 1.83
CA GLU A 99 7.75 -1.18 2.23
C GLU A 99 6.37 -1.56 2.75
N GLY A 100 6.01 -2.80 2.55
CA GLY A 100 4.75 -3.31 3.02
C GLY A 100 4.75 -4.82 3.16
N HIS A 101 3.67 -5.33 3.73
CA HIS A 101 3.48 -6.76 3.93
C HIS A 101 2.00 -7.08 4.02
N LEU A 102 1.69 -8.36 3.97
CA LEU A 102 0.33 -8.86 4.23
C LEU A 102 0.30 -9.60 5.56
N GLU A 103 -0.86 -9.59 6.18
CA GLU A 103 -1.16 -10.37 7.39
C GLU A 103 -2.43 -11.15 7.12
N VAL A 104 -2.42 -12.45 7.41
CA VAL A 104 -3.62 -13.28 7.25
C VAL A 104 -4.62 -12.94 8.35
N ARG A 105 -5.88 -12.80 7.96
CA ARG A 105 -6.96 -12.43 8.88
C ARG A 105 -7.61 -13.64 9.51
#